data_fec3f547e08d3b3f738fd7902011b0f8
#
_entry.id   fec3f547e08d3b3f738fd7902011b0f8
#
_cell.length_a   1.000
_cell.length_b   1.000
_cell.length_c   1.000
_cell.angle_alpha   90.00
_cell.angle_beta   90.00
_cell.angle_gamma   90.00
#
_symmetry.space_group_name_H-M   'P 1'
#
loop_
_entity.id
_entity.type
_entity.pdbx_description
1 polymer ?
#
loop_
_entity_poly.entity_id
_entity_poly.type
_entity_poly.pdbx_seq_one_letter_code
_entity_poly.pdbx_strand_id
1 'polypeptide(L)'
;AAGKPSEPAVIAVTQHGLQRDDISRGSRRTVETLQESGYQAFIVGGAVRDLLAGLKPKDFDVATNATPEQVRHCFRRSRIIGRRFQIVHVSMGQETIEVTTFRGHHGENGSGKALVDEQGRVLRDNVFGSQAEDAARRDFTVNALYYDPSSETIVDYHHGVADLRQKTLRMIGEPKTRYREDPVRML
;
A
#
# COMPACT_ATOMS: atom_id res chain seq x y z
N ALA A 1 -23.76 -13.71 5.74
CA ALA A 1 -22.85 -14.39 4.81
C ALA A 1 -21.62 -13.53 4.60
N ALA A 2 -20.49 -13.95 5.13
CA ALA A 2 -19.21 -13.32 4.82
C ALA A 2 -18.99 -13.49 3.31
N GLY A 3 -19.12 -12.40 2.56
CA GLY A 3 -18.84 -12.42 1.14
C GLY A 3 -17.41 -12.90 0.92
N LYS A 4 -17.21 -13.79 -0.05
CA LYS A 4 -15.88 -14.12 -0.55
C LYS A 4 -15.13 -12.82 -0.79
N PRO A 5 -13.85 -12.71 -0.37
CA PRO A 5 -13.06 -11.56 -0.75
C PRO A 5 -13.16 -11.41 -2.27
N SER A 6 -13.61 -10.26 -2.73
CA SER A 6 -13.71 -10.00 -4.16
C SER A 6 -12.32 -10.14 -4.77
N GLU A 7 -12.20 -10.96 -5.81
CA GLU A 7 -10.96 -11.07 -6.55
C GLU A 7 -10.59 -9.69 -7.11
N PRO A 8 -9.35 -9.26 -6.96
CA PRO A 8 -8.93 -7.96 -7.49
C PRO A 8 -8.87 -7.99 -9.01
N ALA A 9 -9.12 -6.86 -9.63
CA ALA A 9 -8.78 -6.68 -11.03
C ALA A 9 -7.26 -6.53 -11.15
N VAL A 10 -6.66 -7.24 -12.10
CA VAL A 10 -5.24 -7.09 -12.45
C VAL A 10 -5.17 -6.38 -13.80
N ILE A 11 -4.67 -5.15 -13.77
CA ILE A 11 -4.70 -4.26 -14.93
C ILE A 11 -3.32 -4.25 -15.58
N ALA A 12 -3.26 -4.57 -16.87
CA ALA A 12 -2.02 -4.62 -17.62
C ALA A 12 -1.54 -3.23 -18.04
N VAL A 13 -0.25 -3.10 -18.32
CA VAL A 13 0.39 -1.85 -18.77
C VAL A 13 -0.29 -1.26 -20.01
N THR A 14 -0.79 -2.09 -20.90
CA THR A 14 -1.53 -1.63 -22.10
C THR A 14 -2.81 -0.88 -21.77
N GLN A 15 -3.37 -1.09 -20.59
CA GLN A 15 -4.59 -0.43 -20.11
C GLN A 15 -4.31 0.77 -19.20
N HIS A 16 -3.31 0.68 -18.31
CA HIS A 16 -3.02 1.77 -17.36
C HIS A 16 -1.89 2.69 -17.81
N GLY A 17 -0.99 2.24 -18.67
CA GLY A 17 0.07 3.06 -19.26
C GLY A 17 1.30 3.33 -18.39
N LEU A 18 1.31 2.88 -17.12
CA LEU A 18 2.48 3.06 -16.26
C LEU A 18 3.56 2.05 -16.57
N GLN A 19 4.78 2.53 -16.72
CA GLN A 19 5.95 1.70 -16.94
C GLN A 19 6.85 1.72 -15.69
N ARG A 20 7.71 0.71 -15.56
CA ARG A 20 8.66 0.65 -14.44
C ARG A 20 9.58 1.86 -14.36
N ASP A 21 9.87 2.50 -15.49
CA ASP A 21 10.74 3.68 -15.54
C ASP A 21 10.06 4.93 -14.96
N ASP A 22 8.74 4.92 -14.77
CA ASP A 22 8.01 5.99 -14.09
C ASP A 22 8.23 5.97 -12.57
N ILE A 23 8.74 4.86 -12.06
CA ILE A 23 9.03 4.65 -10.64
C ILE A 23 10.49 5.00 -10.36
N SER A 24 10.77 5.68 -9.26
CA SER A 24 12.14 6.03 -8.89
C SER A 24 13.02 4.78 -8.76
N ARG A 25 14.30 4.93 -9.06
CA ARG A 25 15.26 3.83 -8.99
C ARG A 25 15.31 3.19 -7.59
N GLY A 26 15.30 3.99 -6.54
CA GLY A 26 15.30 3.50 -5.18
C GLY A 26 14.05 2.71 -4.83
N SER A 27 12.89 3.16 -5.29
CA SER A 27 11.63 2.45 -5.09
C SER A 27 11.59 1.12 -5.84
N ARG A 28 12.05 1.09 -7.08
CA ARG A 28 12.16 -0.17 -7.86
C ARG A 28 13.09 -1.16 -7.16
N ARG A 29 14.25 -0.68 -6.72
CA ARG A 29 15.23 -1.54 -6.06
C ARG A 29 14.70 -2.10 -4.75
N THR A 30 13.94 -1.31 -4.01
CA THR A 30 13.28 -1.75 -2.77
C THR A 30 12.29 -2.89 -3.05
N VAL A 31 11.43 -2.72 -4.04
CA VAL A 31 10.47 -3.77 -4.44
C VAL A 31 11.19 -5.03 -4.92
N GLU A 32 12.17 -4.88 -5.80
CA GLU A 32 12.94 -6.02 -6.33
C GLU A 32 13.63 -6.81 -5.20
N THR A 33 14.26 -6.12 -4.26
CA THR A 33 14.96 -6.77 -3.14
C THR A 33 14.00 -7.58 -2.28
N LEU A 34 12.83 -7.04 -1.97
CA LEU A 34 11.80 -7.76 -1.22
C LEU A 34 11.29 -8.98 -1.99
N GLN A 35 11.02 -8.83 -3.28
CA GLN A 35 10.57 -9.93 -4.14
C GLN A 35 11.63 -11.03 -4.28
N GLU A 36 12.88 -10.67 -4.46
CA GLU A 36 14.02 -11.61 -4.49
C GLU A 36 14.16 -12.38 -3.17
N SER A 37 13.77 -11.77 -2.07
CA SER A 37 13.77 -12.41 -0.74
C SER A 37 12.54 -13.30 -0.49
N GLY A 38 11.64 -13.40 -1.47
CA GLY A 38 10.45 -14.26 -1.39
C GLY A 38 9.19 -13.57 -0.87
N TYR A 39 9.21 -12.24 -0.73
CA TYR A 39 8.04 -11.48 -0.26
C TYR A 39 7.30 -10.84 -1.43
N GLN A 40 6.02 -10.54 -1.21
CA GLN A 40 5.24 -9.67 -2.07
C GLN A 40 5.62 -8.22 -1.78
N ALA A 41 5.72 -7.39 -2.80
CA ALA A 41 5.99 -5.97 -2.65
C ALA A 41 5.38 -5.17 -3.81
N PHE A 42 4.80 -4.02 -3.50
CA PHE A 42 4.10 -3.17 -4.45
C PHE A 42 4.33 -1.70 -4.12
N ILE A 43 4.37 -0.86 -5.16
CA ILE A 43 4.23 0.58 -4.98
C ILE A 43 2.75 0.86 -4.72
N VAL A 44 2.44 1.69 -3.72
CA VAL A 44 1.06 1.88 -3.27
C VAL A 44 0.71 3.35 -3.05
N GLY A 45 -0.57 3.59 -2.87
CA GLY A 45 -1.12 4.84 -2.37
C GLY A 45 -1.03 6.00 -3.33
N GLY A 46 -0.76 7.19 -2.78
CA GLY A 46 -0.79 8.44 -3.52
C GLY A 46 0.16 8.50 -4.71
N ALA A 47 1.28 7.78 -4.67
CA ALA A 47 2.23 7.75 -5.78
C ALA A 47 1.61 7.10 -7.03
N VAL A 48 0.91 5.98 -6.89
CA VAL A 48 0.25 5.32 -8.02
C VAL A 48 -0.85 6.21 -8.59
N ARG A 49 -1.66 6.79 -7.72
CA ARG A 49 -2.69 7.76 -8.12
C ARG A 49 -2.09 8.93 -8.89
N ASP A 50 -1.04 9.54 -8.38
CA ASP A 50 -0.40 10.71 -8.99
C ASP A 50 0.18 10.37 -10.37
N LEU A 51 0.86 9.25 -10.50
CA LEU A 51 1.39 8.79 -11.78
C LEU A 51 0.29 8.56 -12.80
N LEU A 52 -0.81 7.94 -12.41
CA LEU A 52 -1.96 7.73 -13.30
C LEU A 52 -2.62 9.04 -13.71
N ALA A 53 -2.53 10.09 -12.88
CA ALA A 53 -3.01 11.43 -13.17
C ALA A 53 -2.01 12.28 -13.99
N GLY A 54 -0.87 11.71 -14.37
CA GLY A 54 0.17 12.41 -15.13
C GLY A 54 1.09 13.31 -14.29
N LEU A 55 1.07 13.15 -12.96
CA LEU A 55 1.91 13.90 -12.05
C LEU A 55 3.18 13.12 -11.69
N LYS A 56 4.17 13.82 -11.18
CA LYS A 56 5.40 13.21 -10.63
C LYS A 56 5.32 13.20 -9.11
N PRO A 57 5.17 12.03 -8.48
CA PRO A 57 5.15 11.94 -7.03
C PRO A 57 6.52 12.27 -6.45
N LYS A 58 6.53 12.93 -5.30
CA LYS A 58 7.76 13.24 -4.57
C LYS A 58 8.28 12.05 -3.79
N ASP A 59 7.36 11.28 -3.24
CA ASP A 59 7.66 10.14 -2.37
C ASP A 59 6.96 8.90 -2.89
N PHE A 60 7.60 7.76 -2.71
CA PHE A 60 7.04 6.46 -3.05
C PHE A 60 6.92 5.63 -1.78
N ASP A 61 5.76 5.00 -1.60
CA ASP A 61 5.50 4.06 -0.53
C ASP A 61 5.42 2.64 -1.09
N VAL A 62 5.95 1.70 -0.32
CA VAL A 62 5.93 0.28 -0.65
C VAL A 62 5.11 -0.45 0.40
N ALA A 63 4.22 -1.33 -0.03
CA ALA A 63 3.51 -2.26 0.85
C ALA A 63 3.96 -3.69 0.55
N THR A 64 4.09 -4.49 1.59
CA THR A 64 4.64 -5.84 1.51
C THR A 64 3.96 -6.77 2.52
N ASN A 65 4.06 -8.09 2.30
CA ASN A 65 3.67 -9.08 3.30
C ASN A 65 4.79 -9.39 4.30
N ALA A 66 5.99 -8.86 4.10
CA ALA A 66 7.08 -8.98 5.07
C ALA A 66 6.78 -8.16 6.32
N THR A 67 7.09 -8.70 7.50
CA THR A 67 7.00 -7.95 8.76
C THR A 67 8.06 -6.85 8.82
N PRO A 68 7.91 -5.84 9.70
CA PRO A 68 8.93 -4.80 9.82
C PRO A 68 10.34 -5.35 10.11
N GLU A 69 10.46 -6.37 10.94
CA GLU A 69 11.72 -7.03 11.25
C GLU A 69 12.30 -7.74 10.03
N GLN A 70 11.47 -8.39 9.23
CA GLN A 70 11.89 -9.03 7.98
C GLN A 70 12.37 -8.01 6.96
N VAL A 71 11.67 -6.89 6.83
CA VAL A 71 12.10 -5.77 5.96
C VAL A 71 13.44 -5.23 6.44
N ARG A 72 13.58 -4.99 7.75
CA ARG A 72 14.83 -4.52 8.34
C ARG A 72 15.99 -5.45 8.04
N HIS A 73 15.75 -6.75 8.03
CA HIS A 73 16.74 -7.78 7.71
C HIS A 73 17.19 -7.74 6.24
N CYS A 74 16.28 -7.37 5.33
CA CYS A 74 16.58 -7.28 3.89
C CYS A 74 17.45 -6.07 3.52
N PHE A 75 17.44 -5.02 4.34
CA PHE A 75 18.11 -3.76 4.02
C PHE A 75 19.03 -3.31 5.15
N ARG A 76 20.31 -3.15 4.84
CA ARG A 76 21.30 -2.69 5.84
C ARG A 76 21.02 -1.28 6.31
N ARG A 77 20.65 -0.38 5.38
CA ARG A 77 20.33 1.00 5.66
C ARG A 77 18.84 1.18 5.82
N SER A 78 18.31 0.67 6.92
CA SER A 78 16.91 0.81 7.25
C SER A 78 16.72 0.91 8.74
N ARG A 79 15.58 1.47 9.14
CA ARG A 79 15.22 1.55 10.56
C ARG A 79 13.71 1.44 10.72
N ILE A 80 13.30 0.78 11.78
CA ILE A 80 11.89 0.66 12.17
C ILE A 80 11.51 1.92 12.92
N ILE A 81 10.39 2.53 12.53
CA ILE A 81 9.84 3.76 13.10
C ILE A 81 8.41 3.49 13.57
N GLY A 82 8.02 4.15 14.64
CA GLY A 82 6.66 4.11 15.17
C GLY A 82 6.50 3.21 16.39
N ARG A 83 5.57 3.60 17.26
CA ARG A 83 5.26 2.86 18.50
C ARG A 83 4.04 1.96 18.34
N ARG A 84 2.91 2.54 17.91
CA ARG A 84 1.66 1.80 17.70
C ARG A 84 1.69 1.00 16.41
N PHE A 85 2.06 1.66 15.33
CA PHE A 85 2.16 1.06 14.02
C PHE A 85 3.58 1.24 13.50
N GLN A 86 4.27 0.13 13.31
CA GLN A 86 5.65 0.15 12.86
C GLN A 86 5.73 0.15 11.34
N ILE A 87 6.55 1.06 10.83
CA ILE A 87 6.93 1.16 9.42
C ILE A 87 8.44 1.10 9.32
N VAL A 88 8.97 0.82 8.15
CA VAL A 88 10.41 0.79 7.92
C VAL A 88 10.79 1.87 6.93
N HIS A 89 11.73 2.71 7.30
CA HIS A 89 12.38 3.64 6.39
C HIS A 89 13.62 2.99 5.82
N VAL A 90 13.65 2.80 4.52
CA VAL A 90 14.77 2.22 3.77
C VAL A 90 15.49 3.33 3.03
N SER A 91 16.79 3.48 3.28
CA SER A 91 17.63 4.45 2.57
C SER A 91 18.20 3.83 1.31
N MET A 92 17.87 4.38 0.16
CA MET A 92 18.36 4.00 -1.16
C MET A 92 19.03 5.19 -1.83
N GLY A 93 20.36 5.31 -1.70
CA GLY A 93 21.08 6.49 -2.15
C GLY A 93 20.60 7.73 -1.39
N GLN A 94 20.09 8.71 -2.12
CA GLN A 94 19.50 9.92 -1.52
C GLN A 94 18.00 9.81 -1.27
N GLU A 95 17.38 8.70 -1.66
CA GLU A 95 15.96 8.46 -1.45
C GLU A 95 15.71 7.77 -0.12
N THR A 96 14.59 8.10 0.52
CA THR A 96 14.04 7.34 1.65
C THR A 96 12.72 6.74 1.22
N ILE A 97 12.63 5.40 1.25
CA ILE A 97 11.44 4.66 0.85
C ILE A 97 10.74 4.17 2.12
N GLU A 98 9.47 4.53 2.26
CA GLU A 98 8.64 4.06 3.36
C GLU A 98 8.05 2.70 3.00
N VAL A 99 8.34 1.68 3.81
CA VAL A 99 7.86 0.32 3.61
C VAL A 99 6.92 -0.05 4.75
N THR A 100 5.70 -0.43 4.39
CA THR A 100 4.66 -0.84 5.34
C THR A 100 4.28 -2.29 5.12
N THR A 101 3.96 -3.00 6.20
CA THR A 101 3.39 -4.34 6.11
C THR A 101 1.88 -4.25 5.89
N PHE A 102 1.32 -5.12 5.07
CA PHE A 102 -0.13 -5.18 4.86
C PHE A 102 -0.86 -5.23 6.20
N ARG A 103 -1.82 -4.33 6.38
CA ARG A 103 -2.62 -4.22 7.60
C ARG A 103 -3.87 -5.07 7.53
N GLY A 104 -4.11 -5.85 8.59
CA GLY A 104 -5.36 -6.54 8.79
C GLY A 104 -6.40 -5.69 9.53
N HIS A 105 -7.59 -6.26 9.69
CA HIS A 105 -8.65 -5.65 10.47
C HIS A 105 -8.46 -5.86 11.97
N HIS A 106 -8.80 -4.84 12.78
CA HIS A 106 -9.09 -5.01 14.19
C HIS A 106 -10.42 -5.76 14.33
N GLY A 107 -10.40 -7.08 14.30
CA GLY A 107 -11.57 -7.91 14.55
C GLY A 107 -11.36 -8.78 15.76
N GLU A 108 -12.44 -9.13 16.45
CA GLU A 108 -12.43 -9.98 17.63
C GLU A 108 -11.81 -11.38 17.42
N ASN A 109 -11.53 -11.76 16.18
CA ASN A 109 -10.96 -13.03 15.77
C ASN A 109 -9.63 -12.93 15.02
N GLY A 110 -8.98 -11.76 15.03
CA GLY A 110 -7.69 -11.59 14.38
C GLY A 110 -6.56 -12.18 15.20
N SER A 111 -5.78 -13.06 14.62
CA SER A 111 -4.56 -13.63 15.22
C SER A 111 -3.42 -12.61 15.37
N GLY A 112 -3.71 -11.34 15.25
CA GLY A 112 -2.78 -10.25 15.53
C GLY A 112 -2.74 -9.96 17.01
N LYS A 113 -1.69 -10.39 17.69
CA LYS A 113 -1.48 -10.07 19.09
C LYS A 113 -1.13 -8.59 19.21
N ALA A 114 -2.11 -7.76 19.58
CA ALA A 114 -1.81 -6.46 20.12
C ALA A 114 -1.04 -6.69 21.43
N LEU A 115 0.18 -6.17 21.52
CA LEU A 115 0.92 -6.16 22.78
C LEU A 115 0.30 -5.10 23.67
N VAL A 116 -0.27 -5.56 24.78
CA VAL A 116 -0.90 -4.70 25.79
C VAL A 116 0.05 -4.66 26.98
N ASP A 117 0.26 -3.46 27.55
CA ASP A 117 1.02 -3.33 28.79
C ASP A 117 0.17 -3.78 30.01
N GLU A 118 0.76 -3.81 31.20
CA GLU A 118 0.10 -4.22 32.43
C GLU A 118 -1.11 -3.33 32.81
N GLN A 119 -1.25 -2.16 32.17
CA GLN A 119 -2.35 -1.21 32.40
C GLN A 119 -3.38 -1.21 31.27
N GLY A 120 -3.32 -2.15 30.34
CA GLY A 120 -4.27 -2.28 29.24
C GLY A 120 -4.05 -1.33 28.07
N ARG A 121 -2.90 -0.65 28.00
CA ARG A 121 -2.56 0.22 26.88
C ARG A 121 -1.99 -0.61 25.72
N VAL A 122 -2.51 -0.36 24.54
CA VAL A 122 -1.99 -0.99 23.31
C VAL A 122 -0.60 -0.43 23.02
N LEU A 123 0.43 -1.23 23.23
CA LEU A 123 1.83 -0.85 22.96
C LEU A 123 2.19 -0.98 21.49
N ARG A 124 1.64 -1.98 20.80
CA ARG A 124 1.84 -2.21 19.38
C ARG A 124 0.55 -2.66 18.75
N ASP A 125 0.18 -1.95 17.70
CA ASP A 125 -0.99 -2.27 16.89
C ASP A 125 -0.52 -2.87 15.55
N ASN A 126 0.19 -4.01 15.63
CA ASN A 126 0.72 -4.72 14.48
C ASN A 126 -0.25 -5.84 14.07
N VAL A 127 -1.46 -5.46 13.65
CA VAL A 127 -2.38 -6.40 13.04
C VAL A 127 -2.04 -6.48 11.56
N PHE A 128 -1.28 -7.52 11.19
CA PHE A 128 -0.93 -7.77 9.80
C PHE A 128 -2.00 -8.60 9.12
N GLY A 129 -2.20 -8.38 7.84
CA GLY A 129 -3.22 -9.04 7.08
C GLY A 129 -2.83 -9.32 5.63
N SER A 130 -3.82 -9.65 4.83
CA SER A 130 -3.67 -9.84 3.39
C SER A 130 -3.67 -8.50 2.67
N GLN A 131 -3.26 -8.51 1.40
CA GLN A 131 -3.37 -7.35 0.52
C GLN A 131 -4.83 -6.87 0.40
N ALA A 132 -5.79 -7.79 0.32
CA ALA A 132 -7.22 -7.44 0.26
C ALA A 132 -7.69 -6.71 1.52
N GLU A 133 -7.25 -7.17 2.69
CA GLU A 133 -7.55 -6.50 3.97
C GLU A 133 -6.89 -5.11 4.04
N ASP A 134 -5.64 -5.01 3.59
CA ASP A 134 -4.93 -3.74 3.53
C ASP A 134 -5.65 -2.74 2.61
N ALA A 135 -6.13 -3.19 1.45
CA ALA A 135 -6.91 -2.36 0.53
C ALA A 135 -8.23 -1.91 1.15
N ALA A 136 -8.93 -2.81 1.84
CA ALA A 136 -10.25 -2.55 2.43
C ALA A 136 -10.23 -1.48 3.53
N ARG A 137 -9.11 -1.30 4.24
CA ARG A 137 -8.98 -0.32 5.32
C ARG A 137 -8.56 1.07 4.85
N ARG A 138 -8.20 1.24 3.57
CA ARG A 138 -7.80 2.54 3.03
C ARG A 138 -9.01 3.45 2.87
N ASP A 139 -8.76 4.76 2.81
CA ASP A 139 -9.81 5.78 2.79
C ASP A 139 -10.56 5.83 1.46
N PHE A 140 -9.85 5.97 0.36
CA PHE A 140 -10.43 6.15 -0.97
C PHE A 140 -9.96 5.07 -1.94
N THR A 141 -10.84 4.73 -2.90
CA THR A 141 -10.54 3.73 -3.94
C THR A 141 -9.30 4.08 -4.75
N VAL A 142 -9.11 5.36 -5.06
CA VAL A 142 -7.95 5.86 -5.82
C VAL A 142 -6.63 5.73 -5.07
N ASN A 143 -6.67 5.53 -3.76
CA ASN A 143 -5.50 5.31 -2.90
C ASN A 143 -5.27 3.83 -2.58
N ALA A 144 -6.11 2.95 -3.07
CA ALA A 144 -6.03 1.50 -2.84
C ALA A 144 -5.57 0.76 -4.10
N LEU A 145 -4.54 1.28 -4.74
CA LEU A 145 -3.94 0.73 -5.96
C LEU A 145 -2.54 0.23 -5.65
N TYR A 146 -2.22 -0.96 -6.15
CA TYR A 146 -0.94 -1.64 -5.90
C TYR A 146 -0.24 -1.90 -7.23
N TYR A 147 0.87 -1.22 -7.46
CA TYR A 147 1.65 -1.36 -8.69
C TYR A 147 2.86 -2.26 -8.48
N ASP A 148 2.96 -3.29 -9.30
CA ASP A 148 4.13 -4.17 -9.34
C ASP A 148 5.02 -3.79 -10.54
N PRO A 149 6.18 -3.16 -10.30
CA PRO A 149 7.08 -2.77 -11.38
C PRO A 149 7.72 -3.95 -12.11
N SER A 150 7.76 -5.14 -11.52
CA SER A 150 8.31 -6.34 -12.17
C SER A 150 7.43 -6.84 -13.31
N SER A 151 6.13 -6.93 -13.06
CA SER A 151 5.11 -7.34 -14.04
C SER A 151 4.47 -6.17 -14.77
N GLU A 152 4.69 -4.95 -14.29
CA GLU A 152 4.04 -3.71 -14.75
C GLU A 152 2.51 -3.79 -14.67
N THR A 153 1.99 -4.46 -13.64
CA THR A 153 0.54 -4.61 -13.41
C THR A 153 0.08 -3.79 -12.20
N ILE A 154 -1.18 -3.36 -12.24
CA ILE A 154 -1.85 -2.74 -11.09
C ILE A 154 -2.89 -3.72 -10.56
N VAL A 155 -2.86 -3.95 -9.25
CA VAL A 155 -3.88 -4.73 -8.53
C VAL A 155 -4.88 -3.75 -7.93
N ASP A 156 -6.15 -3.88 -8.31
CA ASP A 156 -7.22 -2.95 -7.99
C ASP A 156 -8.43 -3.70 -7.41
N TYR A 157 -8.63 -3.59 -6.09
CA TYR A 157 -9.71 -4.28 -5.37
C TYR A 157 -11.04 -3.50 -5.41
N HIS A 158 -11.00 -2.19 -5.60
CA HIS A 158 -12.15 -1.30 -5.36
C HIS A 158 -12.46 -0.39 -6.55
N HIS A 159 -12.02 -0.75 -7.75
CA HIS A 159 -12.24 0.03 -8.98
C HIS A 159 -11.65 1.44 -8.95
N GLY A 160 -10.52 1.61 -8.27
CA GLY A 160 -9.85 2.90 -8.12
C GLY A 160 -9.34 3.48 -9.43
N VAL A 161 -8.91 2.66 -10.39
CA VAL A 161 -8.46 3.13 -11.71
C VAL A 161 -9.63 3.75 -12.49
N ALA A 162 -10.79 3.10 -12.47
CA ALA A 162 -12.00 3.63 -13.12
C ALA A 162 -12.46 4.93 -12.46
N ASP A 163 -12.45 4.97 -11.13
CA ASP A 163 -12.84 6.17 -10.37
C ASP A 163 -11.89 7.34 -10.68
N LEU A 164 -10.59 7.07 -10.78
CA LEU A 164 -9.61 8.09 -11.13
C LEU A 164 -9.85 8.66 -12.53
N ARG A 165 -10.12 7.81 -13.51
CA ARG A 165 -10.43 8.21 -14.88
C ARG A 165 -11.69 9.07 -14.97
N GLN A 166 -12.68 8.78 -14.12
CA GLN A 166 -13.93 9.53 -14.03
C GLN A 166 -13.82 10.73 -13.08
N LYS A 167 -12.66 11.00 -12.52
CA LYS A 167 -12.42 12.05 -11.52
C LYS A 167 -13.40 11.94 -10.35
N THR A 168 -13.64 10.71 -9.91
CA THR A 168 -14.55 10.39 -8.81
C THR A 168 -13.74 10.02 -7.58
N LEU A 169 -13.97 10.70 -6.47
CA LEU A 169 -13.43 10.35 -5.17
C LEU A 169 -14.48 9.54 -4.41
N ARG A 170 -14.20 8.24 -4.21
CA ARG A 170 -15.12 7.32 -3.55
C ARG A 170 -14.47 6.75 -2.30
N MET A 171 -15.16 6.85 -1.18
CA MET A 171 -14.71 6.25 0.08
C MET A 171 -14.89 4.74 0.05
N ILE A 172 -13.93 4.02 0.63
CA ILE A 172 -14.01 2.59 0.85
C ILE A 172 -14.72 2.37 2.18
N GLY A 173 -15.71 1.47 2.19
CA GLY A 173 -16.54 1.24 3.36
C GLY A 173 -17.75 2.15 3.37
N GLU A 174 -18.25 2.50 4.56
CA GLU A 174 -19.46 3.27 4.76
C GLU A 174 -19.27 4.78 4.71
N PRO A 175 -20.33 5.52 4.39
CA PRO A 175 -21.38 5.25 3.42
C PRO A 175 -20.88 5.52 2.02
N LYS A 176 -21.56 5.01 1.00
CA LYS A 176 -21.20 5.17 -0.41
C LYS A 176 -21.41 6.60 -0.90
N THR A 177 -20.74 7.55 -0.30
CA THR A 177 -20.80 8.95 -0.71
C THR A 177 -19.82 9.16 -1.85
N ARG A 178 -20.33 9.52 -3.02
CA ARG A 178 -19.51 9.87 -4.18
C ARG A 178 -19.21 11.36 -4.14
N TYR A 179 -17.93 11.70 -4.10
CA TYR A 179 -17.49 13.07 -4.29
C TYR A 179 -16.99 13.22 -5.73
N ARG A 180 -17.60 14.17 -6.46
CA ARG A 180 -17.13 14.54 -7.80
C ARG A 180 -16.17 15.69 -7.71
N GLU A 181 -14.94 15.39 -7.36
CA GLU A 181 -13.86 16.36 -7.35
C GLU A 181 -12.62 15.72 -7.97
N ASP A 182 -11.70 16.56 -8.43
CA ASP A 182 -10.41 16.06 -8.88
C ASP A 182 -9.65 15.47 -7.68
N PRO A 183 -9.41 14.15 -7.61
CA PRO A 183 -8.76 13.53 -6.45
C PRO A 183 -7.37 14.11 -6.15
N VAL A 184 -6.73 14.67 -7.14
CA VAL A 184 -5.39 15.26 -7.03
C VAL A 184 -5.41 16.56 -6.24
N ARG A 185 -6.51 17.30 -6.27
CA ARG A 185 -6.66 18.56 -5.54
C ARG A 185 -6.90 18.39 -4.05
N MET A 186 -7.24 17.19 -3.62
CA MET A 186 -7.57 16.89 -2.22
C MET A 186 -6.35 16.40 -1.41
N LEU A 187 -5.18 16.60 -1.95
CA LEU A 187 -3.92 16.30 -1.26
C LEU A 187 -3.55 17.46 -0.30
#